data_45fda24bab02215df32143382267449c
#
_entry.id   45fda24bab02215df32143382267449c
#
_cell.length_a   1.000
_cell.length_b   1.000
_cell.length_c   1.000
_cell.angle_alpha   90.00
_cell.angle_beta   90.00
_cell.angle_gamma   90.00
#
_symmetry.space_group_name_H-M   'P 1'
#
loop_
_entity.id
_entity.type
_entity.pdbx_description
1 polymer ?
#
loop_
_entity_poly.entity_id
_entity_poly.type
_entity_poly.pdbx_seq_one_letter_code
_entity_poly.pdbx_strand_id
1 'polypeptide(L)'
;MLEVKNLIKIYKTGDLKFTALKNINLKIEKGEFTAIMGASGSGKSTLMNILGCLDKMNSGKYILNGRDISLLSGDELAHIRNKEIGFVFQSFNLIPRITLLDNVQLPMMYAGIPTRQRKEKALYALEKVGLSDRVHHMPNEISGGQKQRAAIARAIVNSPAVIMADEPTGNLDSKSSEDIMKIFEDLNNEGATILMVTHETDIANHTNRIVRFRDGEIVSDSIVKHKIVI
;
A
#
# COMPACT_ATOMS: atom_id res chain seq x y z
N MET A 1 15.44 2.94 -0.74
CA MET A 1 14.56 2.26 0.24
C MET A 1 13.99 0.96 -0.34
N LEU A 2 13.28 1.01 -1.46
CA LEU A 2 12.78 -0.14 -2.23
C LEU A 2 13.41 -0.12 -3.61
N GLU A 3 13.97 -1.25 -4.09
CA GLU A 3 14.58 -1.35 -5.41
C GLU A 3 14.30 -2.72 -6.02
N VAL A 4 13.79 -2.73 -7.26
CA VAL A 4 13.70 -3.94 -8.07
C VAL A 4 14.55 -3.79 -9.34
N LYS A 5 15.26 -4.86 -9.71
CA LYS A 5 16.12 -4.92 -10.90
C LYS A 5 15.76 -6.11 -11.74
N ASN A 6 15.54 -5.86 -13.03
CA ASN A 6 15.23 -6.88 -14.06
C ASN A 6 14.11 -7.83 -13.63
N LEU A 7 13.09 -7.30 -12.91
CA LEU A 7 11.99 -8.10 -12.38
C LEU A 7 11.10 -8.61 -13.51
N ILE A 8 10.90 -9.93 -13.54
CA ILE A 8 10.01 -10.62 -14.49
C ILE A 8 8.98 -11.40 -13.70
N LYS A 9 7.71 -11.32 -14.13
CA LYS A 9 6.63 -12.16 -13.62
C LYS A 9 5.90 -12.86 -14.77
N ILE A 10 5.82 -14.17 -14.68
CA ILE A 10 5.12 -15.03 -15.63
C ILE A 10 4.09 -15.87 -14.89
N TYR A 11 2.84 -15.79 -15.29
CA TYR A 11 1.80 -16.70 -14.86
C TYR A 11 1.67 -17.87 -15.86
N LYS A 12 1.42 -19.06 -15.33
CA LYS A 12 1.20 -20.28 -16.13
C LYS A 12 -0.17 -20.86 -15.79
N THR A 13 -0.97 -21.13 -16.82
CA THR A 13 -2.26 -21.81 -16.68
C THR A 13 -2.30 -22.92 -17.73
N GLY A 14 -2.03 -24.17 -17.32
CA GLY A 14 -1.78 -25.27 -18.24
C GLY A 14 -0.56 -24.96 -19.11
N ASP A 15 -0.73 -25.06 -20.44
CA ASP A 15 0.33 -24.79 -21.42
C ASP A 15 0.47 -23.31 -21.78
N LEU A 16 -0.48 -22.48 -21.36
CA LEU A 16 -0.45 -21.03 -21.63
C LEU A 16 0.47 -20.32 -20.66
N LYS A 17 1.35 -19.45 -21.21
CA LYS A 17 2.23 -18.57 -20.45
C LYS A 17 1.86 -17.13 -20.75
N PHE A 18 1.64 -16.35 -19.69
CA PHE A 18 1.39 -14.91 -19.75
C PHE A 18 2.47 -14.16 -18.98
N THR A 19 3.25 -13.33 -19.66
CA THR A 19 4.25 -12.48 -19.02
C THR A 19 3.57 -11.19 -18.55
N ALA A 20 3.31 -11.12 -17.24
CA ALA A 20 2.62 -9.98 -16.63
C ALA A 20 3.56 -8.78 -16.35
N LEU A 21 4.84 -9.05 -16.06
CA LEU A 21 5.87 -8.01 -15.89
C LEU A 21 7.11 -8.39 -16.69
N LYS A 22 7.65 -7.42 -17.44
CA LYS A 22 8.74 -7.60 -18.40
C LYS A 22 9.91 -6.68 -18.01
N ASN A 23 10.92 -7.25 -17.35
CA ASN A 23 12.17 -6.55 -17.06
C ASN A 23 12.00 -5.21 -16.33
N ILE A 24 11.17 -5.20 -15.27
CA ILE A 24 10.91 -3.98 -14.49
C ILE A 24 12.14 -3.59 -13.68
N ASN A 25 12.54 -2.32 -13.82
CA ASN A 25 13.53 -1.66 -13.02
C ASN A 25 12.88 -0.44 -12.36
N LEU A 26 12.78 -0.45 -11.02
CA LEU A 26 12.14 0.63 -10.26
C LEU A 26 12.87 0.82 -8.93
N LYS A 27 13.14 2.06 -8.58
CA LYS A 27 13.71 2.45 -7.29
C LYS A 27 12.83 3.51 -6.65
N ILE A 28 12.46 3.30 -5.38
CA ILE A 28 11.72 4.25 -4.55
C ILE A 28 12.61 4.64 -3.37
N GLU A 29 12.83 5.91 -3.19
CA GLU A 29 13.65 6.44 -2.09
C GLU A 29 12.79 6.59 -0.81
N LYS A 30 13.48 6.72 0.32
CA LYS A 30 12.80 6.95 1.61
C LYS A 30 12.10 8.32 1.61
N GLY A 31 10.85 8.36 2.10
CA GLY A 31 10.04 9.57 2.13
C GLY A 31 9.44 9.98 0.78
N GLU A 32 9.59 9.16 -0.26
CA GLU A 32 9.01 9.43 -1.56
C GLU A 32 7.53 9.07 -1.60
N PHE A 33 6.72 9.91 -2.24
CA PHE A 33 5.32 9.63 -2.55
C PHE A 33 5.17 9.45 -4.06
N THR A 34 5.01 8.21 -4.50
CA THR A 34 5.00 7.82 -5.92
C THR A 34 3.68 7.19 -6.31
N ALA A 35 3.11 7.62 -7.43
CA ALA A 35 1.98 6.98 -8.07
C ALA A 35 2.43 6.02 -9.18
N ILE A 36 1.83 4.83 -9.24
CA ILE A 36 1.88 3.91 -10.37
C ILE A 36 0.58 4.02 -11.14
N MET A 37 0.65 4.44 -12.38
CA MET A 37 -0.50 4.61 -13.26
C MET A 37 -0.45 3.68 -14.47
N GLY A 38 -1.60 3.44 -15.09
CA GLY A 38 -1.73 2.68 -16.33
C GLY A 38 -3.13 2.08 -16.49
N ALA A 39 -3.46 1.61 -17.69
CA ALA A 39 -4.74 0.98 -17.98
C ALA A 39 -4.95 -0.29 -17.15
N SER A 40 -6.20 -0.76 -17.04
CA SER A 40 -6.50 -2.08 -16.48
C SER A 40 -5.73 -3.17 -17.24
N GLY A 41 -5.20 -4.15 -16.51
CA GLY A 41 -4.39 -5.22 -17.11
C GLY A 41 -2.94 -4.86 -17.45
N SER A 42 -2.47 -3.63 -17.21
CA SER A 42 -1.09 -3.23 -17.55
C SER A 42 0.00 -3.82 -16.64
N GLY A 43 -0.36 -4.55 -15.55
CA GLY A 43 0.59 -5.19 -14.64
C GLY A 43 0.74 -4.51 -13.27
N LYS A 44 0.04 -3.38 -12.99
CA LYS A 44 0.16 -2.62 -11.74
C LYS A 44 -0.10 -3.45 -10.48
N SER A 45 -1.23 -4.15 -10.43
CA SER A 45 -1.60 -4.99 -9.28
C SER A 45 -0.64 -6.19 -9.12
N THR A 46 -0.12 -6.73 -10.24
CA THR A 46 0.93 -7.76 -10.19
C THR A 46 2.21 -7.20 -9.56
N LEU A 47 2.63 -5.99 -9.95
CA LEU A 47 3.78 -5.34 -9.33
C LEU A 47 3.54 -5.08 -7.85
N MET A 48 2.38 -4.52 -7.48
CA MET A 48 2.01 -4.27 -6.07
C MET A 48 2.03 -5.55 -5.24
N ASN A 49 1.52 -6.66 -5.77
CA ASN A 49 1.55 -7.95 -5.07
C ASN A 49 2.98 -8.44 -4.83
N ILE A 50 3.89 -8.26 -5.79
CA ILE A 50 5.30 -8.66 -5.62
C ILE A 50 6.01 -7.74 -4.64
N LEU A 51 5.88 -6.41 -4.80
CA LEU A 51 6.47 -5.43 -3.89
C LEU A 51 5.92 -5.58 -2.48
N GLY A 52 4.65 -5.94 -2.37
CA GLY A 52 3.95 -6.22 -1.12
C GLY A 52 4.26 -7.59 -0.50
N CYS A 53 5.14 -8.39 -1.09
CA CYS A 53 5.43 -9.76 -0.64
C CYS A 53 4.19 -10.67 -0.56
N LEU A 54 3.19 -10.42 -1.40
CA LEU A 54 1.98 -11.26 -1.56
C LEU A 54 2.17 -12.31 -2.66
N ASP A 55 3.06 -12.05 -3.61
CA ASP A 55 3.42 -12.94 -4.69
C ASP A 55 4.94 -12.92 -4.91
N LYS A 56 5.48 -13.93 -5.61
CA LYS A 56 6.90 -14.05 -5.93
C LYS A 56 7.18 -13.72 -7.39
N MET A 57 8.27 -13.05 -7.66
CA MET A 57 8.79 -12.87 -9.01
C MET A 57 9.36 -14.21 -9.57
N ASN A 58 9.46 -14.32 -10.88
CA ASN A 58 10.11 -15.46 -11.53
C ASN A 58 11.62 -15.27 -11.66
N SER A 59 12.06 -14.02 -11.87
CA SER A 59 13.47 -13.65 -11.93
C SER A 59 13.65 -12.16 -11.63
N GLY A 60 14.89 -11.76 -11.40
CA GLY A 60 15.28 -10.41 -11.03
C GLY A 60 15.75 -10.32 -9.58
N LYS A 61 15.85 -9.10 -9.07
CA LYS A 61 16.28 -8.82 -7.70
C LYS A 61 15.31 -7.85 -7.04
N TYR A 62 14.97 -8.09 -5.75
CA TYR A 62 14.19 -7.18 -4.95
C TYR A 62 14.90 -6.87 -3.63
N ILE A 63 15.23 -5.60 -3.43
CA ILE A 63 15.88 -5.08 -2.24
C ILE A 63 14.89 -4.20 -1.48
N LEU A 64 14.64 -4.49 -0.21
CA LEU A 64 13.82 -3.69 0.69
C LEU A 64 14.64 -3.32 1.93
N ASN A 65 14.75 -2.03 2.23
CA ASN A 65 15.58 -1.51 3.34
C ASN A 65 17.03 -2.04 3.32
N GLY A 66 17.66 -2.15 2.13
CA GLY A 66 19.02 -2.66 1.97
C GLY A 66 19.15 -4.18 2.07
N ARG A 67 18.07 -4.91 2.42
CA ARG A 67 18.06 -6.37 2.45
C ARG A 67 17.55 -6.95 1.13
N ASP A 68 18.30 -7.86 0.54
CA ASP A 68 17.82 -8.66 -0.60
C ASP A 68 16.80 -9.69 -0.12
N ILE A 69 15.58 -9.59 -0.63
CA ILE A 69 14.46 -10.47 -0.26
C ILE A 69 14.00 -11.37 -1.40
N SER A 70 14.76 -11.42 -2.50
CA SER A 70 14.41 -12.12 -3.74
C SER A 70 14.16 -13.61 -3.56
N LEU A 71 14.93 -14.25 -2.67
CA LEU A 71 14.95 -15.71 -2.49
C LEU A 71 14.37 -16.18 -1.16
N LEU A 72 13.73 -15.29 -0.42
CA LEU A 72 13.16 -15.62 0.89
C LEU A 72 11.99 -16.61 0.76
N SER A 73 11.83 -17.45 1.79
CA SER A 73 10.70 -18.36 1.95
C SER A 73 9.38 -17.60 2.11
N GLY A 74 8.25 -18.30 2.01
CA GLY A 74 6.93 -17.69 2.24
C GLY A 74 6.78 -17.11 3.64
N ASP A 75 7.29 -17.81 4.67
CA ASP A 75 7.20 -17.38 6.07
C ASP A 75 8.06 -16.13 6.33
N GLU A 76 9.28 -16.09 5.78
CA GLU A 76 10.13 -14.90 5.87
C GLU A 76 9.51 -13.69 5.17
N LEU A 77 8.92 -13.87 3.97
CA LEU A 77 8.17 -12.82 3.28
C LEU A 77 6.94 -12.38 4.07
N ALA A 78 6.23 -13.29 4.76
CA ALA A 78 5.11 -12.94 5.63
C ALA A 78 5.56 -12.09 6.83
N HIS A 79 6.72 -12.40 7.40
CA HIS A 79 7.31 -11.60 8.49
C HIS A 79 7.69 -10.19 8.00
N ILE A 80 8.35 -10.08 6.84
CA ILE A 80 8.71 -8.80 6.23
C ILE A 80 7.43 -8.00 5.93
N ARG A 81 6.43 -8.61 5.30
CA ARG A 81 5.16 -7.96 5.00
C ARG A 81 4.50 -7.38 6.24
N ASN A 82 4.47 -8.12 7.34
CA ASN A 82 3.89 -7.65 8.59
C ASN A 82 4.65 -6.47 9.21
N LYS A 83 5.98 -6.46 9.11
CA LYS A 83 6.85 -5.49 9.77
C LYS A 83 7.14 -4.24 8.93
N GLU A 84 7.40 -4.43 7.63
CA GLU A 84 7.95 -3.39 6.76
C GLU A 84 6.91 -2.78 5.80
N ILE A 85 5.73 -3.41 5.65
CA ILE A 85 4.75 -3.01 4.63
C ILE A 85 3.38 -2.77 5.27
N GLY A 86 2.82 -1.58 5.05
CA GLY A 86 1.44 -1.26 5.38
C GLY A 86 0.58 -1.29 4.13
N PHE A 87 -0.51 -2.09 4.12
CA PHE A 87 -1.41 -2.19 2.98
C PHE A 87 -2.71 -1.42 3.18
N VAL A 88 -3.10 -0.66 2.15
CA VAL A 88 -4.41 -0.01 2.01
C VAL A 88 -5.02 -0.46 0.68
N PHE A 89 -6.17 -1.11 0.73
CA PHE A 89 -6.86 -1.67 -0.44
C PHE A 89 -8.10 -0.85 -0.79
N GLN A 90 -8.52 -0.87 -2.03
CA GLN A 90 -9.77 -0.29 -2.53
C GLN A 90 -11.00 -0.83 -1.78
N SER A 91 -11.03 -2.11 -1.45
CA SER A 91 -12.14 -2.78 -0.73
C SER A 91 -12.00 -2.76 0.79
N PHE A 92 -11.14 -1.86 1.34
CA PHE A 92 -10.85 -1.71 2.77
C PHE A 92 -10.28 -2.95 3.46
N ASN A 93 -10.76 -4.13 3.15
CA ASN A 93 -10.37 -5.44 3.70
C ASN A 93 -10.37 -5.46 5.25
N LEU A 94 -11.36 -4.80 5.86
CA LEU A 94 -11.61 -4.88 7.30
C LEU A 94 -12.40 -6.15 7.62
N ILE A 95 -12.11 -6.77 8.76
CA ILE A 95 -12.88 -7.91 9.27
C ILE A 95 -14.21 -7.38 9.81
N PRO A 96 -15.37 -7.76 9.22
CA PRO A 96 -16.65 -7.07 9.46
C PRO A 96 -17.26 -7.35 10.83
N ARG A 97 -16.82 -8.41 11.54
CA ARG A 97 -17.40 -8.87 12.81
C ARG A 97 -16.60 -8.50 14.05
N ILE A 98 -15.58 -7.67 13.90
CA ILE A 98 -14.78 -7.15 15.01
C ILE A 98 -14.73 -5.62 14.93
N THR A 99 -14.42 -4.96 16.05
CA THR A 99 -14.36 -3.49 16.13
C THR A 99 -13.26 -2.91 15.27
N LEU A 100 -13.30 -1.58 15.03
CA LEU A 100 -12.18 -0.87 14.37
C LEU A 100 -10.90 -1.00 15.19
N LEU A 101 -10.99 -0.87 16.51
CA LEU A 101 -9.86 -1.07 17.40
C LEU A 101 -9.21 -2.44 17.21
N ASP A 102 -10.01 -3.51 17.15
CA ASP A 102 -9.52 -4.86 16.96
C ASP A 102 -8.93 -5.07 15.56
N ASN A 103 -9.55 -4.50 14.51
CA ASN A 103 -9.00 -4.51 13.15
C ASN A 103 -7.60 -3.89 13.08
N VAL A 104 -7.41 -2.75 13.75
CA VAL A 104 -6.13 -2.04 13.78
C VAL A 104 -5.08 -2.79 14.62
N GLN A 105 -5.50 -3.55 15.63
CA GLN A 105 -4.59 -4.37 16.43
C GLN A 105 -4.03 -5.61 15.70
N LEU A 106 -4.68 -6.10 14.64
CA LEU A 106 -4.33 -7.37 13.97
C LEU A 106 -2.85 -7.45 13.54
N PRO A 107 -2.26 -6.47 12.85
CA PRO A 107 -0.85 -6.56 12.46
C PRO A 107 0.09 -6.70 13.65
N MET A 108 -0.22 -6.04 14.76
CA MET A 108 0.57 -6.09 15.97
C MET A 108 0.43 -7.43 16.72
N MET A 109 -0.72 -8.13 16.58
CA MET A 109 -0.87 -9.49 17.09
C MET A 109 0.09 -10.45 16.40
N TYR A 110 0.17 -10.38 15.06
CA TYR A 110 1.12 -11.18 14.27
C TYR A 110 2.58 -10.80 14.54
N ALA A 111 2.84 -9.55 14.96
CA ALA A 111 4.17 -9.10 15.37
C ALA A 111 4.53 -9.50 16.81
N GLY A 112 3.65 -10.20 17.56
CA GLY A 112 3.89 -10.63 18.94
C GLY A 112 3.87 -9.49 19.96
N ILE A 113 3.31 -8.33 19.65
CA ILE A 113 3.27 -7.18 20.57
C ILE A 113 2.27 -7.45 21.70
N PRO A 114 2.62 -7.17 22.98
CA PRO A 114 1.74 -7.39 24.13
C PRO A 114 0.43 -6.60 24.05
N THR A 115 -0.67 -7.18 24.56
CA THR A 115 -2.04 -6.63 24.44
C THR A 115 -2.17 -5.17 24.88
N ARG A 116 -1.56 -4.78 26.00
CA ARG A 116 -1.59 -3.40 26.49
C ARG A 116 -1.01 -2.42 25.47
N GLN A 117 0.19 -2.73 24.95
CA GLN A 117 0.86 -1.88 23.96
C GLN A 117 0.10 -1.82 22.65
N ARG A 118 -0.52 -2.95 22.21
CA ARG A 118 -1.36 -2.97 21.00
C ARG A 118 -2.52 -2.00 21.11
N LYS A 119 -3.24 -2.01 22.26
CA LYS A 119 -4.37 -1.11 22.47
C LYS A 119 -3.95 0.35 22.41
N GLU A 120 -2.88 0.72 23.11
CA GLU A 120 -2.36 2.11 23.11
C GLU A 120 -1.98 2.58 21.69
N LYS A 121 -1.22 1.77 20.95
CA LYS A 121 -0.81 2.08 19.57
C LYS A 121 -2.00 2.13 18.61
N ALA A 122 -2.97 1.22 18.74
CA ALA A 122 -4.14 1.20 17.88
C ALA A 122 -5.05 2.43 18.11
N LEU A 123 -5.23 2.85 19.36
CA LEU A 123 -5.96 4.08 19.69
C LEU A 123 -5.27 5.30 19.08
N TYR A 124 -3.95 5.42 19.20
CA TYR A 124 -3.18 6.50 18.59
C TYR A 124 -3.28 6.50 17.05
N ALA A 125 -3.21 5.32 16.41
CA ALA A 125 -3.37 5.23 14.96
C ALA A 125 -4.79 5.63 14.49
N LEU A 126 -5.84 5.27 15.26
CA LEU A 126 -7.22 5.68 14.98
C LEU A 126 -7.42 7.18 15.19
N GLU A 127 -6.78 7.77 16.19
CA GLU A 127 -6.79 9.22 16.43
C GLU A 127 -6.16 9.98 15.25
N LYS A 128 -5.00 9.54 14.75
CA LYS A 128 -4.33 10.12 13.57
C LYS A 128 -5.21 10.23 12.33
N VAL A 129 -6.16 9.31 12.17
CA VAL A 129 -7.09 9.31 11.03
C VAL A 129 -8.48 9.86 11.39
N GLY A 130 -8.65 10.51 12.56
CA GLY A 130 -9.88 11.14 13.00
C GLY A 130 -11.02 10.16 13.29
N LEU A 131 -10.72 9.03 13.95
CA LEU A 131 -11.69 7.99 14.34
C LEU A 131 -11.71 7.69 15.85
N SER A 132 -11.28 8.64 16.69
CA SER A 132 -11.23 8.45 18.16
C SER A 132 -12.61 8.13 18.78
N ASP A 133 -13.68 8.69 18.22
CA ASP A 133 -15.07 8.49 18.67
C ASP A 133 -15.72 7.22 18.10
N ARG A 134 -15.03 6.48 17.22
CA ARG A 134 -15.55 5.32 16.50
C ARG A 134 -14.82 4.01 16.80
N VAL A 135 -13.90 3.99 17.74
CA VAL A 135 -13.00 2.85 18.00
C VAL A 135 -13.73 1.54 18.30
N HIS A 136 -14.92 1.60 18.89
CA HIS A 136 -15.75 0.44 19.24
C HIS A 136 -16.81 0.07 18.17
N HIS A 137 -16.93 0.87 17.10
CA HIS A 137 -17.84 0.53 16.00
C HIS A 137 -17.29 -0.63 15.17
N MET A 138 -18.19 -1.39 14.57
CA MET A 138 -17.86 -2.39 13.55
C MET A 138 -17.84 -1.75 12.15
N PRO A 139 -17.16 -2.34 11.17
CA PRO A 139 -17.10 -1.79 9.81
C PRO A 139 -18.44 -1.56 9.13
N ASN A 140 -19.48 -2.35 9.44
CA ASN A 140 -20.82 -2.18 8.90
C ASN A 140 -21.60 -0.99 9.50
N GLU A 141 -21.11 -0.36 10.55
CA GLU A 141 -21.76 0.76 11.27
C GLU A 141 -21.21 2.13 10.85
N ILE A 142 -20.28 2.16 9.89
CA ILE A 142 -19.55 3.38 9.48
C ILE A 142 -19.55 3.57 7.96
N SER A 143 -19.30 4.81 7.50
CA SER A 143 -19.24 5.16 6.08
C SER A 143 -18.03 4.56 5.34
N GLY A 144 -18.06 4.59 4.01
CA GLY A 144 -16.93 4.15 3.16
C GLY A 144 -15.63 4.89 3.47
N GLY A 145 -15.66 6.22 3.58
CA GLY A 145 -14.51 7.04 3.94
C GLY A 145 -13.98 6.72 5.34
N GLN A 146 -14.86 6.44 6.32
CA GLN A 146 -14.46 6.01 7.65
C GLN A 146 -13.80 4.62 7.64
N LYS A 147 -14.31 3.67 6.81
CA LYS A 147 -13.67 2.36 6.59
C LYS A 147 -12.27 2.51 6.03
N GLN A 148 -12.10 3.38 5.06
CA GLN A 148 -10.79 3.62 4.46
C GLN A 148 -9.81 4.26 5.45
N ARG A 149 -10.26 5.21 6.26
CA ARG A 149 -9.46 5.76 7.35
C ARG A 149 -9.03 4.69 8.35
N ALA A 150 -9.92 3.78 8.74
CA ALA A 150 -9.57 2.65 9.61
C ALA A 150 -8.57 1.68 8.94
N ALA A 151 -8.70 1.44 7.62
CA ALA A 151 -7.72 0.64 6.87
C ALA A 151 -6.34 1.31 6.83
N ILE A 152 -6.28 2.64 6.70
CA ILE A 152 -5.02 3.40 6.80
C ILE A 152 -4.44 3.29 8.22
N ALA A 153 -5.24 3.46 9.28
CA ALA A 153 -4.78 3.29 10.66
C ALA A 153 -4.16 1.90 10.89
N ARG A 154 -4.81 0.84 10.37
CA ARG A 154 -4.26 -0.51 10.39
C ARG A 154 -2.95 -0.65 9.62
N ALA A 155 -2.82 0.04 8.50
CA ALA A 155 -1.61 -0.01 7.68
C ALA A 155 -0.39 0.63 8.37
N ILE A 156 -0.61 1.73 9.12
CA ILE A 156 0.49 2.50 9.74
C ILE A 156 0.87 2.03 11.15
N VAL A 157 0.08 1.17 11.80
CA VAL A 157 0.19 0.85 13.23
C VAL A 157 1.52 0.20 13.64
N ASN A 158 2.16 -0.54 12.72
CA ASN A 158 3.49 -1.13 12.92
C ASN A 158 4.64 -0.20 12.52
N SER A 159 4.38 1.05 12.13
CA SER A 159 5.37 1.99 11.60
C SER A 159 6.15 1.41 10.42
N PRO A 160 5.47 0.99 9.34
CA PRO A 160 6.08 0.29 8.22
C PRO A 160 7.09 1.17 7.48
N ALA A 161 8.03 0.54 6.77
CA ALA A 161 8.98 1.24 5.91
C ALA A 161 8.31 1.84 4.67
N VAL A 162 7.26 1.18 4.16
CA VAL A 162 6.48 1.65 3.01
C VAL A 162 4.99 1.39 3.21
N ILE A 163 4.17 2.37 2.83
CA ILE A 163 2.72 2.23 2.72
C ILE A 163 2.39 1.98 1.24
N MET A 164 1.70 0.89 0.96
CA MET A 164 1.25 0.49 -0.37
C MET A 164 -0.26 0.65 -0.46
N ALA A 165 -0.74 1.56 -1.30
CA ALA A 165 -2.14 1.87 -1.47
C ALA A 165 -2.60 1.45 -2.88
N ASP A 166 -3.54 0.51 -2.98
CA ASP A 166 -4.10 0.04 -4.24
C ASP A 166 -5.49 0.64 -4.43
N GLU A 167 -5.59 1.64 -5.32
CA GLU A 167 -6.80 2.41 -5.64
C GLU A 167 -7.56 2.90 -4.38
N PRO A 168 -6.90 3.62 -3.44
CA PRO A 168 -7.45 3.88 -2.12
C PRO A 168 -8.71 4.77 -2.11
N THR A 169 -9.00 5.44 -3.22
CA THR A 169 -10.14 6.36 -3.41
C THR A 169 -11.25 5.78 -4.29
N GLY A 170 -11.00 4.67 -4.99
CA GLY A 170 -11.84 4.16 -6.07
C GLY A 170 -13.28 3.74 -5.68
N ASN A 171 -13.60 3.59 -4.39
CA ASN A 171 -14.94 3.28 -3.88
C ASN A 171 -15.52 4.41 -3.01
N LEU A 172 -15.01 5.64 -3.15
CA LEU A 172 -15.39 6.78 -2.31
C LEU A 172 -16.02 7.89 -3.14
N ASP A 173 -16.82 8.72 -2.48
CA ASP A 173 -17.26 10.01 -3.04
C ASP A 173 -16.10 11.01 -3.05
N SER A 174 -16.22 12.08 -3.84
CA SER A 174 -15.16 13.08 -4.05
C SER A 174 -14.64 13.70 -2.75
N LYS A 175 -15.54 14.04 -1.83
CA LYS A 175 -15.16 14.64 -0.54
C LYS A 175 -14.37 13.65 0.32
N SER A 176 -14.85 12.41 0.40
CA SER A 176 -14.12 11.35 1.11
C SER A 176 -12.77 11.06 0.47
N SER A 177 -12.66 11.14 -0.86
CA SER A 177 -11.40 10.96 -1.59
C SER A 177 -10.38 12.06 -1.23
N GLU A 178 -10.80 13.33 -1.17
CA GLU A 178 -9.96 14.44 -0.73
C GLU A 178 -9.47 14.23 0.72
N ASP A 179 -10.38 13.86 1.65
CA ASP A 179 -10.03 13.56 3.03
C ASP A 179 -8.97 12.45 3.14
N ILE A 180 -9.09 11.40 2.32
CA ILE A 180 -8.12 10.31 2.27
C ILE A 180 -6.77 10.76 1.70
N MET A 181 -6.78 11.55 0.62
CA MET A 181 -5.54 12.08 0.03
C MET A 181 -4.81 12.99 1.00
N LYS A 182 -5.55 13.83 1.75
CA LYS A 182 -4.96 14.65 2.81
C LYS A 182 -4.23 13.81 3.86
N ILE A 183 -4.83 12.71 4.32
CA ILE A 183 -4.17 11.80 5.27
C ILE A 183 -2.85 11.24 4.68
N PHE A 184 -2.84 10.85 3.40
CA PHE A 184 -1.61 10.38 2.75
C PHE A 184 -0.55 11.48 2.62
N GLU A 185 -0.96 12.71 2.30
CA GLU A 185 -0.06 13.87 2.26
C GLU A 185 0.55 14.16 3.64
N ASP A 186 -0.27 14.16 4.70
CA ASP A 186 0.18 14.36 6.08
C ASP A 186 1.18 13.29 6.50
N LEU A 187 0.88 12.02 6.22
CA LEU A 187 1.79 10.91 6.48
C LEU A 187 3.11 11.04 5.70
N ASN A 188 3.06 11.46 4.43
CA ASN A 188 4.26 11.69 3.65
C ASN A 188 5.09 12.88 4.16
N ASN A 189 4.44 13.97 4.57
CA ASN A 189 5.09 15.12 5.21
C ASN A 189 5.78 14.75 6.53
N GLU A 190 5.25 13.75 7.26
CA GLU A 190 5.91 13.14 8.43
C GLU A 190 7.07 12.19 8.06
N GLY A 191 7.34 11.99 6.77
CA GLY A 191 8.46 11.16 6.26
C GLY A 191 8.09 9.74 5.86
N ALA A 192 6.80 9.37 5.83
CA ALA A 192 6.38 8.07 5.32
C ALA A 192 6.69 7.94 3.82
N THR A 193 7.17 6.76 3.42
CA THR A 193 7.29 6.38 2.01
C THR A 193 5.97 5.79 1.55
N ILE A 194 5.41 6.29 0.43
CA ILE A 194 4.10 5.87 -0.06
C ILE A 194 4.19 5.48 -1.53
N LEU A 195 3.71 4.29 -1.85
CA LEU A 195 3.54 3.80 -3.21
C LEU A 195 2.05 3.58 -3.47
N MET A 196 1.47 4.36 -4.34
CA MET A 196 0.04 4.34 -4.64
C MET A 196 -0.21 3.86 -6.07
N VAL A 197 -1.13 2.93 -6.25
CA VAL A 197 -1.67 2.58 -7.57
C VAL A 197 -2.97 3.34 -7.76
N THR A 198 -3.11 4.01 -8.88
CA THR A 198 -4.35 4.66 -9.29
C THR A 198 -4.43 4.75 -10.82
N HIS A 199 -5.64 4.81 -11.33
CA HIS A 199 -5.89 5.15 -12.74
C HIS A 199 -6.40 6.59 -12.89
N GLU A 200 -6.66 7.29 -11.79
CA GLU A 200 -7.16 8.67 -11.76
C GLU A 200 -5.99 9.66 -11.78
N THR A 201 -5.98 10.55 -12.79
CA THR A 201 -4.90 11.53 -12.96
C THR A 201 -4.88 12.55 -11.83
N ASP A 202 -6.06 12.97 -11.33
CA ASP A 202 -6.16 13.94 -10.25
C ASP A 202 -5.54 13.39 -8.97
N ILE A 203 -5.85 12.14 -8.63
CA ILE A 203 -5.23 11.45 -7.48
C ILE A 203 -3.71 11.32 -7.64
N ALA A 204 -3.23 10.97 -8.84
CA ALA A 204 -1.80 10.86 -9.09
C ALA A 204 -1.06 12.20 -8.96
N ASN A 205 -1.73 13.31 -9.26
CA ASN A 205 -1.14 14.66 -9.14
C ASN A 205 -0.93 15.12 -7.68
N HIS A 206 -1.47 14.42 -6.68
CA HIS A 206 -1.12 14.62 -5.27
C HIS A 206 0.24 14.02 -4.89
N THR A 207 0.82 13.18 -5.74
CA THR A 207 2.12 12.54 -5.48
C THR A 207 3.29 13.37 -5.99
N ASN A 208 4.51 12.96 -5.64
CA ASN A 208 5.73 13.66 -6.10
C ASN A 208 6.24 13.13 -7.45
N ARG A 209 5.90 11.89 -7.80
CA ARG A 209 6.39 11.15 -8.97
C ARG A 209 5.32 10.23 -9.53
N ILE A 210 5.26 10.15 -10.85
CA ILE A 210 4.33 9.25 -11.55
C ILE A 210 5.13 8.29 -12.43
N VAL A 211 4.95 7.00 -12.19
CA VAL A 211 5.48 5.89 -13.00
C VAL A 211 4.33 5.29 -13.81
N ARG A 212 4.43 5.36 -15.14
CA ARG A 212 3.36 4.86 -16.02
C ARG A 212 3.68 3.47 -16.56
N PHE A 213 2.71 2.59 -16.40
CA PHE A 213 2.75 1.20 -16.86
C PHE A 213 1.90 1.00 -18.11
N ARG A 214 2.44 0.22 -19.04
CA ARG A 214 1.71 -0.31 -20.19
C ARG A 214 2.25 -1.69 -20.55
N ASP A 215 1.36 -2.69 -20.72
CA ASP A 215 1.66 -4.04 -21.21
C ASP A 215 2.82 -4.75 -20.46
N GLY A 216 2.88 -4.56 -19.14
CA GLY A 216 3.89 -5.15 -18.26
C GLY A 216 5.24 -4.45 -18.24
N GLU A 217 5.32 -3.23 -18.77
CA GLU A 217 6.55 -2.42 -18.85
C GLU A 217 6.35 -1.02 -18.26
N ILE A 218 7.42 -0.39 -17.78
CA ILE A 218 7.45 1.03 -17.42
C ILE A 218 7.69 1.82 -18.72
N VAL A 219 6.72 2.66 -19.10
CA VAL A 219 6.82 3.48 -20.31
C VAL A 219 7.21 4.93 -20.06
N SER A 220 6.98 5.41 -18.84
CA SER A 220 7.50 6.72 -18.40
C SER A 220 7.65 6.77 -16.88
N ASP A 221 8.54 7.62 -16.43
CA ASP A 221 8.87 7.87 -15.04
C ASP A 221 9.21 9.36 -14.91
N SER A 222 8.39 10.11 -14.19
CA SER A 222 8.49 11.58 -14.19
C SER A 222 8.07 12.20 -12.85
N ILE A 223 8.74 13.27 -12.48
CA ILE A 223 8.35 14.11 -11.34
C ILE A 223 7.11 14.92 -11.71
N VAL A 224 6.17 15.06 -10.77
CA VAL A 224 4.97 15.86 -10.91
C VAL A 224 5.35 17.34 -10.84
N LYS A 225 5.13 18.09 -11.94
CA LYS A 225 5.49 19.52 -12.04
C LYS A 225 4.50 20.44 -11.31
N HIS A 226 3.22 20.05 -11.30
CA HIS A 226 2.12 20.81 -10.69
C HIS A 226 1.41 19.91 -9.71
N LYS A 227 2.00 19.76 -8.52
CA LYS A 227 1.44 18.96 -7.45
C LYS A 227 0.18 19.65 -6.89
N ILE A 228 -0.90 18.88 -6.75
CA ILE A 228 -2.08 19.30 -5.99
C ILE A 228 -1.74 19.10 -4.50
N VAL A 229 -2.05 20.10 -3.68
CA VAL A 229 -1.88 20.05 -2.23
C VAL A 229 -3.21 20.44 -1.60
N ILE A 230 -3.68 19.67 -0.63
CA ILE A 230 -4.94 19.88 0.09
C ILE A 230 -4.69 20.61 1.42
#